data_549e211ae8ccfb0558cca3ddd4f5d462
#
_entry.id   549e211ae8ccfb0558cca3ddd4f5d462
#
_cell.length_a   1.000
_cell.length_b   1.000
_cell.length_c   1.000
_cell.angle_alpha   90.00
_cell.angle_beta   90.00
_cell.angle_gamma   90.00
#
_symmetry.space_group_name_H-M   'P 1'
#
loop_
_entity.id
_entity.type
_entity.pdbx_description
1 polymer ?
#
loop_
_entity_poly.entity_id
_entity_poly.type
_entity_poly.pdbx_seq_one_letter_code
_entity_poly.pdbx_strand_id
1 'polypeptide(L)'
;MIRGKDEASFGGLGKQKISLTPDKKTGIFQSGFLEKFLSKKKYTVGIDIGREFICLVKTAQDSNHQPILADKKIITIDPRFVIGSPEFNQLVKTSVLSFCGNLADCDIWTKVATSQVGVYFFTIPRVPKKQIQKVIFWTAKKEGFYDEEKQIFDFEIHGELVEQGTPKYSVMFYTAQKSEIARIESFADNLGINLKGITIVPFAMQNIFRSKWIPASEEIFASLFVGDNYSRIDVYDKENLVMTRGIKTGSLSSMAEALVAGLSVRKGGLKLDQAEAKKIVCTMGDEPGPAKEAIDRTKCTREDVLNMIAPVWERLARQIDLTLKTSPIGNKKVEKIYVLSSIHFDQSLLDYMGNQLDTRIEIFDPFKNRKSVISEQSLSSSERILISPALGFALSDNSYTPNAIFTFEEKRQDIKSKRNNKIIFMAFLAALMVCIGTLFYQGSKFSTLKKNNLALEKELALFSPMVSQETILQEVNRIKLQRDAVRQYAQKYLGVAVIGEISDTTPENVRLINLRLRQAAGSPAAAGQKTEHNGLVLEGIIFNKKDMLESDLTQYILKLENSPLFNTVSVQNKNIVNFDKKDVIHFVLSAKLGS
;
A
#
# COMPACT_ATOMS: atom_id res chain seq x y z
N MET A 1 67.21 13.38 -23.54
CA MET A 1 67.95 12.17 -23.86
C MET A 1 66.94 11.14 -24.29
N ILE A 2 66.78 10.99 -25.57
CA ILE A 2 67.40 10.02 -26.48
C ILE A 2 66.60 8.73 -26.51
N ARG A 3 65.92 8.63 -27.61
CA ARG A 3 65.86 7.62 -28.70
C ARG A 3 64.90 6.48 -28.45
N GLY A 4 64.02 6.10 -29.28
CA GLY A 4 63.94 6.18 -30.76
C GLY A 4 63.91 4.78 -31.35
N LYS A 5 63.06 4.65 -32.33
CA LYS A 5 63.02 3.73 -33.48
C LYS A 5 62.03 2.59 -33.37
N ASP A 6 61.02 2.63 -34.19
CA ASP A 6 60.84 2.42 -35.63
C ASP A 6 60.78 0.96 -36.05
N GLU A 7 59.78 0.74 -36.85
CA GLU A 7 59.60 -0.12 -38.04
C GLU A 7 58.99 -1.50 -37.75
N ALA A 8 58.12 -2.03 -38.53
CA ALA A 8 57.41 -1.69 -39.77
C ALA A 8 56.38 -2.81 -40.04
N SER A 9 55.23 -2.42 -40.55
CA SER A 9 54.55 -2.96 -41.73
C SER A 9 54.52 -4.47 -42.02
N PHE A 10 53.34 -5.02 -42.13
CA PHE A 10 52.74 -5.82 -43.22
C PHE A 10 51.38 -6.28 -42.71
N GLY A 11 50.27 -5.91 -43.21
CA GLY A 11 49.72 -6.17 -44.51
C GLY A 11 48.51 -7.11 -44.36
N GLY A 12 47.29 -6.56 -44.45
CA GLY A 12 46.21 -7.14 -45.20
C GLY A 12 45.29 -8.14 -44.51
N LEU A 13 44.10 -7.73 -44.35
CA LEU A 13 42.83 -8.35 -44.77
C LEU A 13 41.70 -8.00 -43.80
N GLY A 14 40.77 -7.28 -44.34
CA GLY A 14 39.64 -6.70 -43.63
C GLY A 14 38.75 -7.75 -42.94
N LYS A 15 38.49 -7.46 -41.68
CA LYS A 15 37.30 -7.93 -41.00
C LYS A 15 36.33 -6.76 -40.85
N GLN A 16 35.38 -6.68 -41.77
CA GLN A 16 34.21 -5.83 -41.60
C GLN A 16 33.52 -6.21 -40.29
N LYS A 17 33.57 -5.31 -39.32
CA LYS A 17 32.66 -5.32 -38.17
C LYS A 17 31.30 -4.87 -38.70
N ILE A 18 30.39 -5.82 -38.86
CA ILE A 18 28.96 -5.53 -38.98
C ILE A 18 28.52 -4.99 -37.63
N SER A 19 28.31 -3.70 -37.52
CA SER A 19 27.61 -3.05 -36.42
C SER A 19 26.12 -3.37 -36.59
N LEU A 20 25.62 -4.34 -35.86
CA LEU A 20 24.19 -4.52 -35.63
C LEU A 20 23.74 -3.43 -34.64
N THR A 21 23.29 -2.32 -35.19
CA THR A 21 22.37 -1.42 -34.47
C THR A 21 21.03 -2.15 -34.34
N PRO A 22 20.49 -2.32 -33.14
CA PRO A 22 19.14 -2.87 -33.02
C PRO A 22 18.15 -1.80 -33.46
N ASP A 23 17.43 -2.12 -34.51
CA ASP A 23 16.29 -1.37 -35.01
C ASP A 23 15.22 -1.23 -33.88
N LYS A 24 14.89 0.01 -33.56
CA LYS A 24 13.78 0.36 -32.69
C LYS A 24 12.48 0.09 -33.44
N LYS A 25 11.86 -1.04 -33.19
CA LYS A 25 10.42 -1.27 -33.32
C LYS A 25 10.10 -2.75 -33.18
N THR A 26 9.96 -3.22 -31.94
CA THR A 26 9.02 -4.27 -31.50
C THR A 26 9.28 -4.53 -30.02
N GLY A 27 8.35 -4.17 -29.18
CA GLY A 27 8.49 -4.44 -27.76
C GLY A 27 7.58 -3.54 -26.93
N ILE A 28 6.26 -3.63 -27.16
CA ILE A 28 5.26 -3.18 -26.17
C ILE A 28 5.28 -4.21 -25.04
N PHE A 29 6.34 -4.18 -24.25
CA PHE A 29 6.31 -4.58 -22.84
C PHE A 29 6.60 -3.30 -22.06
N GLN A 30 5.51 -2.66 -21.61
CA GLN A 30 5.60 -1.49 -20.75
C GLN A 30 6.42 -1.87 -19.51
N SER A 31 7.67 -1.38 -19.45
CA SER A 31 8.54 -1.41 -18.26
C SER A 31 7.86 -0.83 -17.01
N GLY A 32 6.84 -0.01 -17.18
CA GLY A 32 6.06 0.57 -16.10
C GLY A 32 5.23 -0.41 -15.25
N PHE A 33 4.97 -1.64 -15.72
CA PHE A 33 4.21 -2.62 -14.90
C PHE A 33 5.12 -3.32 -13.88
N LEU A 34 6.34 -3.64 -14.23
CA LEU A 34 7.33 -4.24 -13.32
C LEU A 34 7.91 -3.22 -12.33
N GLU A 35 8.12 -1.97 -12.73
CA GLU A 35 8.53 -0.91 -11.82
C GLU A 35 7.47 -0.60 -10.76
N LYS A 36 6.18 -0.63 -11.11
CA LYS A 36 5.09 -0.47 -10.14
C LYS A 36 5.02 -1.58 -9.09
N PHE A 37 5.52 -2.78 -9.39
CA PHE A 37 5.56 -3.91 -8.46
C PHE A 37 6.83 -3.96 -7.60
N LEU A 38 7.89 -3.24 -7.96
CA LEU A 38 9.19 -3.29 -7.30
C LEU A 38 9.62 -1.98 -6.63
N SER A 39 8.97 -0.85 -6.88
CA SER A 39 9.33 0.41 -6.24
C SER A 39 8.74 0.48 -4.82
N LYS A 40 9.54 0.10 -3.83
CA LYS A 40 9.33 0.52 -2.45
C LYS A 40 9.37 2.05 -2.45
N LYS A 41 8.32 2.71 -1.94
CA LYS A 41 8.31 4.16 -1.86
C LYS A 41 9.51 4.66 -1.06
N LYS A 42 10.12 5.73 -1.56
CA LYS A 42 11.40 6.21 -1.07
C LYS A 42 11.28 6.94 0.26
N TYR A 43 10.14 7.59 0.49
CA TYR A 43 9.91 8.45 1.64
C TYR A 43 8.59 8.15 2.33
N THR A 44 8.55 8.35 3.65
CA THR A 44 7.30 8.49 4.40
C THR A 44 7.15 9.94 4.86
N VAL A 45 5.98 10.51 4.62
CA VAL A 45 5.69 11.92 4.94
C VAL A 45 4.57 11.97 5.97
N GLY A 46 4.85 12.60 7.08
CA GLY A 46 3.87 12.91 8.12
C GLY A 46 3.36 14.33 7.99
N ILE A 47 2.05 14.48 7.99
CA ILE A 47 1.36 15.76 7.90
C ILE A 47 0.56 15.98 9.20
N ASP A 48 0.91 17.02 9.94
CA ASP A 48 0.13 17.50 11.09
C ASP A 48 -0.44 18.89 10.79
N ILE A 49 -1.74 18.94 10.53
CA ILE A 49 -2.46 20.21 10.32
C ILE A 49 -3.07 20.64 11.65
N GLY A 50 -2.49 21.68 12.24
CA GLY A 50 -3.00 22.36 13.43
C GLY A 50 -3.91 23.54 13.10
N ARG A 51 -4.16 24.38 14.08
CA ARG A 51 -4.88 25.66 13.90
C ARG A 51 -3.96 26.78 13.43
N GLU A 52 -2.73 26.79 13.95
CA GLU A 52 -1.75 27.85 13.72
C GLU A 52 -0.63 27.42 12.77
N PHE A 53 -0.37 26.13 12.69
CA PHE A 53 0.75 25.58 11.93
C PHE A 53 0.35 24.34 11.14
N ILE A 54 0.98 24.19 9.97
CA ILE A 54 1.07 22.92 9.24
C ILE A 54 2.50 22.43 9.42
N CYS A 55 2.66 21.28 10.05
CA CYS A 55 3.95 20.63 10.24
C CYS A 55 4.10 19.47 9.25
N LEU A 56 5.15 19.50 8.47
CA LEU A 56 5.50 18.48 7.49
C LEU A 56 6.85 17.87 7.86
N VAL A 57 6.92 16.56 7.92
CA VAL A 57 8.16 15.82 8.18
C VAL A 57 8.28 14.72 7.15
N LYS A 58 9.47 14.56 6.57
CA LYS A 58 9.80 13.51 5.61
C LYS A 58 10.91 12.64 6.19
N THR A 59 10.68 11.34 6.22
CA THR A 59 11.68 10.34 6.63
C THR A 59 12.03 9.42 5.46
N ALA A 60 13.23 8.88 5.49
CA ALA A 60 13.73 7.84 4.60
C ALA A 60 14.31 6.70 5.44
N GLN A 61 14.67 5.59 4.83
CA GLN A 61 15.44 4.52 5.46
C GLN A 61 16.89 4.60 4.99
N ASP A 62 17.82 4.46 5.94
CA ASP A 62 19.23 4.32 5.63
C ASP A 62 19.56 2.91 5.09
N SER A 63 20.84 2.65 4.80
CA SER A 63 21.34 1.34 4.36
C SER A 63 21.07 0.21 5.37
N ASN A 64 20.90 0.53 6.65
CA ASN A 64 20.61 -0.40 7.74
C ASN A 64 19.12 -0.51 8.05
N HIS A 65 18.25 0.03 7.19
CA HIS A 65 16.80 0.12 7.38
C HIS A 65 16.38 0.91 8.64
N GLN A 66 17.26 1.79 9.14
CA GLN A 66 16.90 2.70 10.23
C GLN A 66 16.29 3.97 9.66
N PRO A 67 15.23 4.51 10.30
CA PRO A 67 14.63 5.74 9.84
C PRO A 67 15.57 6.93 10.05
N ILE A 68 15.69 7.78 9.04
CA ILE A 68 16.43 9.03 9.07
C ILE A 68 15.52 10.18 8.67
N LEU A 69 15.75 11.36 9.24
CA LEU A 69 15.06 12.59 8.84
C LEU A 69 15.61 13.06 7.50
N ALA A 70 14.76 13.08 6.47
CA ALA A 70 15.13 13.56 5.14
C ALA A 70 14.82 15.04 4.95
N ASP A 71 13.69 15.54 5.49
CA ASP A 71 13.29 16.96 5.39
C ASP A 71 12.23 17.30 6.43
N LYS A 72 12.05 18.58 6.73
CA LYS A 72 11.06 19.12 7.65
C LYS A 72 10.62 20.53 7.24
N LYS A 73 9.36 20.87 7.50
CA LYS A 73 8.83 22.21 7.22
C LYS A 73 7.72 22.56 8.20
N ILE A 74 7.78 23.75 8.74
CA ILE A 74 6.72 24.36 9.54
C ILE A 74 6.17 25.55 8.76
N ILE A 75 4.87 25.62 8.59
CA ILE A 75 4.17 26.67 7.85
C ILE A 75 3.15 27.28 8.78
N THR A 76 3.25 28.59 9.00
CA THR A 76 2.27 29.33 9.77
C THR A 76 1.00 29.53 8.96
N ILE A 77 -0.14 29.24 9.57
CA ILE A 77 -1.47 29.48 8.98
C ILE A 77 -1.88 30.91 9.34
N ASP A 78 -2.28 31.69 8.35
CA ASP A 78 -2.84 33.02 8.59
C ASP A 78 -4.12 32.87 9.44
N PRO A 79 -4.23 33.55 10.58
CA PRO A 79 -5.41 33.49 11.46
C PRO A 79 -6.74 33.83 10.76
N ARG A 80 -6.68 34.51 9.62
CA ARG A 80 -7.85 34.84 8.79
C ARG A 80 -8.37 33.66 7.98
N PHE A 81 -7.57 32.62 7.81
CA PHE A 81 -7.98 31.43 7.01
C PHE A 81 -8.89 30.55 7.84
N VAL A 82 -10.06 30.27 7.28
CA VAL A 82 -10.99 29.30 7.87
C VAL A 82 -10.61 27.90 7.35
N ILE A 83 -10.52 26.94 8.25
CA ILE A 83 -10.24 25.53 7.88
C ILE A 83 -11.30 25.06 6.88
N GLY A 84 -10.85 24.59 5.71
CA GLY A 84 -11.72 24.16 4.61
C GLY A 84 -12.05 25.26 3.59
N SER A 85 -11.65 26.52 3.82
CA SER A 85 -11.78 27.58 2.81
C SER A 85 -10.90 27.28 1.57
N PRO A 86 -11.22 27.86 0.39
CA PRO A 86 -10.38 27.70 -0.79
C PRO A 86 -8.93 28.11 -0.58
N GLU A 87 -8.70 29.21 0.16
CA GLU A 87 -7.38 29.74 0.48
C GLU A 87 -6.59 28.77 1.37
N PHE A 88 -7.25 28.24 2.40
CA PHE A 88 -6.66 27.22 3.27
C PHE A 88 -6.32 25.95 2.48
N ASN A 89 -7.25 25.48 1.65
CA ASN A 89 -7.04 24.28 0.82
C ASN A 89 -5.86 24.49 -0.15
N GLN A 90 -5.76 25.67 -0.75
CA GLN A 90 -4.65 26.01 -1.64
C GLN A 90 -3.31 26.07 -0.88
N LEU A 91 -3.29 26.64 0.34
CA LEU A 91 -2.11 26.64 1.19
C LEU A 91 -1.64 25.23 1.49
N VAL A 92 -2.55 24.34 1.94
CA VAL A 92 -2.23 22.93 2.23
C VAL A 92 -1.70 22.23 0.98
N LYS A 93 -2.41 22.36 -0.14
CA LYS A 93 -2.04 21.73 -1.42
C LYS A 93 -0.63 22.15 -1.86
N THR A 94 -0.39 23.44 -1.95
CA THR A 94 0.91 23.98 -2.38
C THR A 94 2.02 23.56 -1.44
N SER A 95 1.76 23.59 -0.13
CA SER A 95 2.73 23.21 0.89
C SER A 95 3.13 21.75 0.78
N VAL A 96 2.16 20.85 0.67
CA VAL A 96 2.40 19.40 0.57
C VAL A 96 3.07 19.05 -0.75
N LEU A 97 2.58 19.56 -1.88
CA LEU A 97 3.16 19.29 -3.21
C LEU A 97 4.61 19.79 -3.30
N SER A 98 4.88 21.01 -2.83
CA SER A 98 6.24 21.55 -2.84
C SER A 98 7.20 20.78 -1.93
N PHE A 99 6.71 20.28 -0.80
CA PHE A 99 7.50 19.50 0.16
C PHE A 99 7.75 18.06 -0.29
N CYS A 100 6.75 17.40 -0.85
CA CYS A 100 6.88 16.03 -1.35
C CYS A 100 7.71 15.95 -2.63
N GLY A 101 7.61 16.96 -3.51
CA GLY A 101 8.13 16.90 -4.88
C GLY A 101 7.30 15.91 -5.70
N ASN A 102 7.77 14.66 -5.84
CA ASN A 102 7.00 13.61 -6.51
C ASN A 102 6.17 12.81 -5.49
N LEU A 103 4.85 12.95 -5.55
CA LEU A 103 3.92 12.22 -4.67
C LEU A 103 3.97 10.69 -4.86
N ALA A 104 4.39 10.22 -6.05
CA ALA A 104 4.51 8.79 -6.30
C ALA A 104 5.59 8.11 -5.43
N ASP A 105 6.57 8.87 -4.96
CA ASP A 105 7.67 8.37 -4.13
C ASP A 105 7.37 8.47 -2.62
N CYS A 106 6.21 9.00 -2.24
CA CYS A 106 5.86 9.29 -0.85
C CYS A 106 4.68 8.45 -0.36
N ASP A 107 4.82 7.85 0.82
CA ASP A 107 3.73 7.33 1.63
C ASP A 107 3.29 8.42 2.62
N ILE A 108 2.08 8.94 2.46
CA ILE A 108 1.60 10.10 3.20
C ILE A 108 0.68 9.67 4.34
N TRP A 109 1.02 10.11 5.56
CA TRP A 109 0.24 9.86 6.77
C TRP A 109 -0.25 11.16 7.39
N THR A 110 -1.46 11.14 7.91
CA THR A 110 -2.05 12.28 8.60
C THR A 110 -2.84 11.86 9.84
N LYS A 111 -3.40 12.84 10.54
CA LYS A 111 -4.17 12.59 11.76
C LYS A 111 -5.67 12.67 11.55
N VAL A 112 -6.39 11.90 12.37
CA VAL A 112 -7.76 12.19 12.78
C VAL A 112 -7.76 12.74 14.21
N ALA A 113 -8.73 13.58 14.55
CA ALA A 113 -8.85 14.10 15.91
C ALA A 113 -9.04 12.95 16.92
N THR A 114 -8.25 12.93 17.98
CA THR A 114 -8.30 11.88 19.01
C THR A 114 -9.69 11.74 19.63
N SER A 115 -10.47 12.83 19.70
CA SER A 115 -11.86 12.82 20.18
C SER A 115 -12.85 12.06 19.28
N GLN A 116 -12.47 11.78 18.03
CA GLN A 116 -13.28 11.03 17.06
C GLN A 116 -12.90 9.54 17.00
N VAL A 117 -11.96 9.14 17.85
CA VAL A 117 -11.46 7.77 17.94
C VAL A 117 -11.65 7.25 19.36
N GLY A 118 -12.32 6.11 19.49
CA GLY A 118 -12.37 5.36 20.74
C GLY A 118 -11.16 4.43 20.83
N VAL A 119 -10.45 4.45 21.94
CA VAL A 119 -9.37 3.50 22.23
C VAL A 119 -9.70 2.77 23.51
N TYR A 120 -9.83 1.46 23.44
CA TYR A 120 -10.29 0.59 24.52
C TYR A 120 -9.28 -0.51 24.76
N PHE A 121 -9.14 -0.91 26.02
CA PHE A 121 -8.24 -1.98 26.44
C PHE A 121 -9.06 -3.00 27.22
N PHE A 122 -9.00 -4.26 26.79
CA PHE A 122 -9.68 -5.37 27.46
C PHE A 122 -8.95 -6.68 27.21
N THR A 123 -9.34 -7.70 27.97
CA THR A 123 -8.78 -9.04 27.83
C THR A 123 -9.78 -9.98 27.20
N ILE A 124 -9.29 -10.92 26.40
CA ILE A 124 -10.09 -12.01 25.85
C ILE A 124 -9.46 -13.35 26.22
N PRO A 125 -10.23 -14.44 26.33
CA PRO A 125 -9.67 -15.77 26.53
C PRO A 125 -8.69 -16.13 25.40
N ARG A 126 -7.70 -16.96 25.72
CA ARG A 126 -6.79 -17.51 24.72
C ARG A 126 -7.57 -18.45 23.80
N VAL A 127 -7.72 -18.06 22.55
CA VAL A 127 -8.44 -18.81 21.52
C VAL A 127 -7.56 -19.03 20.29
N PRO A 128 -7.87 -20.02 19.42
CA PRO A 128 -7.15 -20.22 18.16
C PRO A 128 -7.14 -18.94 17.31
N LYS A 129 -6.02 -18.69 16.62
CA LYS A 129 -5.82 -17.47 15.80
C LYS A 129 -6.99 -17.14 14.85
N LYS A 130 -7.66 -18.15 14.31
CA LYS A 130 -8.82 -17.97 13.43
C LYS A 130 -10.06 -17.39 14.12
N GLN A 131 -10.16 -17.52 15.44
CA GLN A 131 -11.31 -17.10 16.24
C GLN A 131 -11.08 -15.74 16.93
N ILE A 132 -9.83 -15.29 17.06
CA ILE A 132 -9.47 -14.08 17.81
C ILE A 132 -10.31 -12.88 17.37
N GLN A 133 -10.36 -12.58 16.07
CA GLN A 133 -11.12 -11.46 15.53
C GLN A 133 -12.59 -11.52 15.92
N LYS A 134 -13.19 -12.71 15.80
CA LYS A 134 -14.62 -12.91 16.12
C LYS A 134 -14.89 -12.69 17.60
N VAL A 135 -13.99 -13.16 18.46
CA VAL A 135 -14.12 -12.97 19.92
C VAL A 135 -13.95 -11.49 20.27
N ILE A 136 -12.94 -10.80 19.72
CA ILE A 136 -12.72 -9.37 19.92
C ILE A 136 -13.95 -8.56 19.48
N PHE A 137 -14.46 -8.82 18.27
CA PHE A 137 -15.64 -8.13 17.73
C PHE A 137 -16.86 -8.27 18.67
N TRP A 138 -17.17 -9.50 19.09
CA TRP A 138 -18.32 -9.73 19.96
C TRP A 138 -18.12 -9.17 21.37
N THR A 139 -16.91 -9.21 21.90
CA THR A 139 -16.58 -8.59 23.18
C THR A 139 -16.77 -7.08 23.10
N ALA A 140 -16.21 -6.42 22.10
CA ALA A 140 -16.34 -4.98 21.92
C ALA A 140 -17.81 -4.55 21.72
N LYS A 141 -18.59 -5.34 20.98
CA LYS A 141 -20.02 -5.08 20.77
C LYS A 141 -20.83 -5.25 22.05
N LYS A 142 -20.54 -6.28 22.85
CA LYS A 142 -21.17 -6.52 24.13
C LYS A 142 -20.90 -5.41 25.15
N GLU A 143 -19.65 -4.93 25.19
CA GLU A 143 -19.24 -3.83 26.09
C GLU A 143 -19.69 -2.44 25.59
N GLY A 144 -20.35 -2.36 24.43
CA GLY A 144 -20.80 -1.09 23.85
C GLY A 144 -19.69 -0.20 23.28
N PHE A 145 -18.52 -0.75 23.01
CA PHE A 145 -17.37 -0.01 22.47
C PHE A 145 -17.47 0.25 20.97
N TYR A 146 -18.36 -0.43 20.26
CA TYR A 146 -18.40 -0.44 18.80
C TYR A 146 -19.82 -0.37 18.25
N ASP A 147 -20.07 0.61 17.38
CA ASP A 147 -21.26 0.77 16.55
C ASP A 147 -20.90 0.45 15.09
N GLU A 148 -21.36 -0.70 14.61
CA GLU A 148 -21.05 -1.23 13.29
C GLU A 148 -21.53 -0.33 12.13
N GLU A 149 -22.62 0.41 12.33
CA GLU A 149 -23.17 1.29 11.29
C GLU A 149 -22.32 2.55 11.12
N LYS A 150 -21.82 3.12 12.23
CA LYS A 150 -21.16 4.43 12.25
C LYS A 150 -19.65 4.37 12.29
N GLN A 151 -19.08 3.25 12.73
CA GLN A 151 -17.66 3.15 13.02
C GLN A 151 -16.97 2.09 12.19
N ILE A 152 -15.69 2.30 11.95
CA ILE A 152 -14.72 1.29 11.59
C ILE A 152 -13.97 0.86 12.85
N PHE A 153 -13.38 -0.33 12.85
CA PHE A 153 -12.54 -0.78 13.96
C PHE A 153 -11.30 -1.52 13.47
N ASP A 154 -10.29 -1.52 14.31
CA ASP A 154 -9.16 -2.44 14.21
C ASP A 154 -8.66 -2.76 15.63
N PHE A 155 -7.74 -3.68 15.76
CA PHE A 155 -7.21 -4.10 17.05
C PHE A 155 -5.75 -4.54 16.96
N GLU A 156 -5.08 -4.49 18.10
CA GLU A 156 -3.73 -4.97 18.29
C GLU A 156 -3.67 -5.87 19.53
N ILE A 157 -2.93 -6.97 19.45
CA ILE A 157 -2.70 -7.87 20.59
C ILE A 157 -1.37 -7.48 21.21
N HIS A 158 -1.40 -6.96 22.42
CA HIS A 158 -0.21 -6.49 23.14
C HIS A 158 0.58 -7.62 23.83
N GLY A 159 -0.03 -8.79 24.01
CA GLY A 159 0.63 -9.94 24.60
C GLY A 159 -0.32 -10.93 25.26
N GLU A 160 0.27 -11.94 25.87
CA GLU A 160 -0.43 -12.91 26.72
C GLU A 160 -0.24 -12.53 28.18
N LEU A 161 -1.30 -12.68 28.96
CA LEU A 161 -1.29 -12.50 30.41
C LEU A 161 -2.07 -13.63 31.07
N VAL A 162 -1.79 -13.89 32.34
CA VAL A 162 -2.52 -14.85 33.16
C VAL A 162 -3.36 -14.08 34.16
N GLU A 163 -4.66 -14.18 34.06
CA GLU A 163 -5.61 -13.56 34.98
C GLU A 163 -6.45 -14.65 35.66
N GLN A 164 -6.41 -14.68 36.97
CA GLN A 164 -7.07 -15.72 37.79
C GLN A 164 -6.75 -17.15 37.32
N GLY A 165 -5.47 -17.42 36.99
CA GLY A 165 -5.01 -18.73 36.51
C GLY A 165 -5.39 -19.07 35.06
N THR A 166 -6.10 -18.20 34.36
CA THR A 166 -6.53 -18.44 32.98
C THR A 166 -5.69 -17.61 32.02
N PRO A 167 -5.10 -18.21 30.96
CA PRO A 167 -4.36 -17.47 29.96
C PRO A 167 -5.30 -16.63 29.09
N LYS A 168 -5.01 -15.35 28.96
CA LYS A 168 -5.78 -14.36 28.18
C LYS A 168 -4.85 -13.57 27.27
N TYR A 169 -5.43 -12.98 26.21
CA TYR A 169 -4.77 -11.96 25.41
C TYR A 169 -5.16 -10.57 25.90
N SER A 170 -4.19 -9.68 26.05
CA SER A 170 -4.41 -8.25 26.20
C SER A 170 -4.63 -7.64 24.82
N VAL A 171 -5.74 -6.95 24.64
CA VAL A 171 -6.17 -6.37 23.36
C VAL A 171 -6.34 -4.88 23.53
N MET A 172 -5.69 -4.14 22.64
CA MET A 172 -6.04 -2.76 22.32
C MET A 172 -7.01 -2.79 21.13
N PHE A 173 -8.17 -2.21 21.32
CA PHE A 173 -9.23 -2.09 20.32
C PHE A 173 -9.47 -0.61 20.05
N TYR A 174 -9.51 -0.19 18.80
CA TYR A 174 -9.83 1.18 18.49
C TYR A 174 -10.90 1.27 17.42
N THR A 175 -11.69 2.34 17.53
CA THR A 175 -12.77 2.66 16.60
C THR A 175 -12.60 4.08 16.09
N ALA A 176 -13.02 4.32 14.85
CA ALA A 176 -13.07 5.67 14.28
C ALA A 176 -14.40 5.89 13.56
N GLN A 177 -14.92 7.11 13.58
CA GLN A 177 -16.15 7.48 12.90
C GLN A 177 -15.96 7.41 11.37
N LYS A 178 -16.77 6.60 10.67
CA LYS A 178 -16.73 6.46 9.20
C LYS A 178 -16.84 7.81 8.47
N SER A 179 -17.75 8.66 8.95
CA SER A 179 -17.97 9.99 8.37
C SER A 179 -16.75 10.89 8.47
N GLU A 180 -16.01 10.82 9.59
CA GLU A 180 -14.82 11.64 9.78
C GLU A 180 -13.64 11.15 8.93
N ILE A 181 -13.47 9.83 8.84
CA ILE A 181 -12.44 9.25 7.96
C ILE A 181 -12.73 9.61 6.50
N ALA A 182 -13.97 9.40 6.03
CA ALA A 182 -14.37 9.76 4.68
C ALA A 182 -14.19 11.27 4.38
N ARG A 183 -14.40 12.14 5.38
CA ARG A 183 -14.18 13.58 5.25
C ARG A 183 -12.69 13.90 5.04
N ILE A 184 -11.80 13.23 5.79
CA ILE A 184 -10.35 13.42 5.66
C ILE A 184 -9.84 12.88 4.31
N GLU A 185 -10.31 11.70 3.89
CA GLU A 185 -9.98 11.12 2.59
C GLU A 185 -10.44 12.03 1.44
N SER A 186 -11.72 12.47 1.47
CA SER A 186 -12.26 13.38 0.45
C SER A 186 -11.50 14.71 0.41
N PHE A 187 -11.10 15.24 1.56
CA PHE A 187 -10.27 16.44 1.62
C PHE A 187 -8.91 16.22 0.93
N ALA A 188 -8.23 15.12 1.23
CA ALA A 188 -6.95 14.79 0.62
C ALA A 188 -7.07 14.53 -0.89
N ASP A 189 -8.10 13.78 -1.31
CA ASP A 189 -8.37 13.48 -2.73
C ASP A 189 -8.62 14.75 -3.55
N ASN A 190 -9.38 15.71 -3.00
CA ASN A 190 -9.62 17.01 -3.63
C ASN A 190 -8.33 17.83 -3.81
N LEU A 191 -7.32 17.59 -2.98
CA LEU A 191 -6.00 18.19 -3.11
C LEU A 191 -5.07 17.38 -4.03
N GLY A 192 -5.48 16.20 -4.48
CA GLY A 192 -4.66 15.25 -5.26
C GLY A 192 -3.64 14.50 -4.40
N ILE A 193 -3.88 14.36 -3.10
CA ILE A 193 -3.01 13.71 -2.13
C ILE A 193 -3.58 12.34 -1.81
N ASN A 194 -2.87 11.27 -2.18
CA ASN A 194 -3.25 9.91 -1.82
C ASN A 194 -2.68 9.56 -0.44
N LEU A 195 -3.55 9.39 0.55
CA LEU A 195 -3.16 9.02 1.91
C LEU A 195 -2.83 7.54 2.00
N LYS A 196 -1.70 7.22 2.62
CA LYS A 196 -1.32 5.85 3.01
C LYS A 196 -1.95 5.45 4.33
N GLY A 197 -2.15 6.42 5.22
CA GLY A 197 -2.75 6.16 6.52
C GLY A 197 -3.28 7.38 7.22
N ILE A 198 -4.29 7.11 8.06
CA ILE A 198 -4.89 8.06 8.99
C ILE A 198 -4.81 7.44 10.39
N THR A 199 -4.21 8.17 11.33
CA THR A 199 -4.02 7.68 12.70
C THR A 199 -4.21 8.82 13.71
N ILE A 200 -4.01 8.56 15.00
CA ILE A 200 -4.09 9.57 16.06
C ILE A 200 -2.72 9.90 16.61
N VAL A 201 -2.60 11.09 17.22
CA VAL A 201 -1.34 11.55 17.82
C VAL A 201 -0.76 10.54 18.84
N PRO A 202 -1.51 9.91 19.74
CA PRO A 202 -0.96 8.87 20.64
C PRO A 202 -0.24 7.74 19.92
N PHE A 203 -0.79 7.25 18.81
CA PHE A 203 -0.14 6.22 18.00
C PHE A 203 1.06 6.74 17.22
N ALA A 204 1.01 8.00 16.77
CA ALA A 204 2.17 8.65 16.17
C ALA A 204 3.32 8.76 17.18
N MET A 205 3.03 9.14 18.42
CA MET A 205 4.03 9.16 19.49
C MET A 205 4.58 7.77 19.81
N GLN A 206 3.72 6.75 19.86
CA GLN A 206 4.14 5.35 19.99
C GLN A 206 5.15 4.95 18.91
N ASN A 207 4.96 5.41 17.66
CA ASN A 207 5.85 5.07 16.55
C ASN A 207 7.27 5.63 16.74
N ILE A 208 7.44 6.76 17.41
CA ILE A 208 8.77 7.32 17.72
C ILE A 208 9.58 6.33 18.58
N PHE A 209 8.92 5.61 19.49
CA PHE A 209 9.57 4.58 20.30
C PHE A 209 9.67 3.24 19.55
N ARG A 210 8.61 2.76 18.91
CA ARG A 210 8.58 1.50 18.14
C ARG A 210 9.56 1.47 16.99
N SER A 211 9.78 2.59 16.31
CA SER A 211 10.78 2.70 15.24
C SER A 211 12.20 2.83 15.78
N LYS A 212 12.37 2.84 17.11
CA LYS A 212 13.64 3.10 17.81
C LYS A 212 14.25 4.45 17.43
N TRP A 213 13.40 5.38 17.03
CA TRP A 213 13.85 6.77 16.85
C TRP A 213 14.38 7.34 18.15
N ILE A 214 13.66 7.16 19.27
CA ILE A 214 14.16 7.31 20.62
C ILE A 214 14.13 5.93 21.27
N PRO A 215 15.23 5.43 21.83
CA PRO A 215 15.19 4.21 22.61
C PRO A 215 14.34 4.44 23.87
N ALA A 216 13.36 3.59 24.09
CA ALA A 216 12.66 3.55 25.37
C ALA A 216 13.66 3.04 26.43
N SER A 217 13.98 3.89 27.39
CA SER A 217 14.89 3.55 28.50
C SER A 217 14.14 2.96 29.69
N GLU A 218 12.84 3.24 29.77
CA GLU A 218 11.96 2.84 30.86
C GLU A 218 10.96 1.79 30.39
N GLU A 219 10.60 0.84 31.27
CA GLU A 219 9.55 -0.14 30.95
C GLU A 219 8.18 0.53 30.83
N ILE A 220 7.87 1.44 31.76
CA ILE A 220 6.60 2.17 31.78
C ILE A 220 6.86 3.65 31.85
N PHE A 221 6.37 4.34 30.85
CA PHE A 221 6.44 5.80 30.78
C PHE A 221 5.11 6.37 30.31
N ALA A 222 4.94 7.68 30.49
CA ALA A 222 3.78 8.39 29.99
C ALA A 222 4.20 9.59 29.13
N SER A 223 3.28 10.06 28.28
CA SER A 223 3.41 11.36 27.63
C SER A 223 2.25 12.27 28.04
N LEU A 224 2.57 13.46 28.49
CA LEU A 224 1.62 14.52 28.83
C LEU A 224 1.61 15.56 27.73
N PHE A 225 0.51 15.62 27.00
CA PHE A 225 0.24 16.70 26.06
C PHE A 225 -0.54 17.81 26.76
N VAL A 226 -0.02 19.02 26.73
CA VAL A 226 -0.72 20.23 27.20
C VAL A 226 -1.03 21.11 25.98
N GLY A 227 -2.28 21.12 25.59
CA GLY A 227 -2.78 21.87 24.45
C GLY A 227 -3.54 23.14 24.83
N ASP A 228 -4.11 23.82 23.85
CA ASP A 228 -4.82 25.09 24.04
C ASP A 228 -6.09 24.92 24.92
N ASN A 229 -6.94 23.91 24.60
CA ASN A 229 -8.25 23.74 25.27
C ASN A 229 -8.36 22.48 26.13
N TYR A 230 -7.40 21.57 26.04
CA TYR A 230 -7.39 20.33 26.81
C TYR A 230 -5.97 19.81 26.96
N SER A 231 -5.76 19.01 27.98
CA SER A 231 -4.56 18.20 28.14
C SER A 231 -4.88 16.74 27.92
N ARG A 232 -3.87 15.91 27.69
CA ARG A 232 -4.03 14.47 27.49
C ARG A 232 -2.82 13.75 28.09
N ILE A 233 -3.09 12.66 28.79
CA ILE A 233 -2.06 11.72 29.24
C ILE A 233 -2.18 10.41 28.47
N ASP A 234 -1.08 9.97 27.93
CA ASP A 234 -0.94 8.68 27.22
C ASP A 234 0.07 7.84 28.00
N VAL A 235 -0.26 6.60 28.33
CA VAL A 235 0.62 5.68 29.09
C VAL A 235 1.06 4.56 28.17
N TYR A 236 2.36 4.24 28.27
CA TYR A 236 2.99 3.21 27.45
C TYR A 236 3.65 2.15 28.36
N ASP A 237 3.42 0.87 28.04
CA ASP A 237 4.15 -0.26 28.58
C ASP A 237 5.14 -0.72 27.49
N LYS A 238 6.44 -0.57 27.76
CA LYS A 238 7.52 -0.70 26.79
C LYS A 238 7.30 0.31 25.64
N GLU A 239 6.89 -0.15 24.50
CA GLU A 239 6.66 0.68 23.32
C GLU A 239 5.18 0.70 22.91
N ASN A 240 4.28 0.13 23.73
CA ASN A 240 2.86 -0.02 23.41
C ASN A 240 2.00 0.94 24.20
N LEU A 241 1.11 1.66 23.52
CA LEU A 241 0.09 2.47 24.18
C LEU A 241 -0.87 1.56 24.94
N VAL A 242 -0.98 1.76 26.26
CA VAL A 242 -1.88 0.99 27.12
C VAL A 242 -3.01 1.82 27.70
N MET A 243 -2.92 3.15 27.59
CA MET A 243 -4.00 4.05 27.97
C MET A 243 -3.83 5.41 27.30
N THR A 244 -4.96 6.01 26.92
CA THR A 244 -5.02 7.43 26.51
C THR A 244 -6.22 8.07 27.19
N ARG A 245 -6.03 9.24 27.81
CA ARG A 245 -7.09 9.96 28.50
C ARG A 245 -6.96 11.47 28.32
N GLY A 246 -8.03 12.07 27.79
CA GLY A 246 -8.20 13.52 27.74
C GLY A 246 -8.56 14.09 29.11
N ILE A 247 -7.94 15.22 29.45
CA ILE A 247 -8.15 15.98 30.69
C ILE A 247 -8.63 17.37 30.28
N LYS A 248 -9.84 17.74 30.66
CA LYS A 248 -10.42 19.05 30.32
C LYS A 248 -9.80 20.22 31.10
N THR A 249 -9.25 19.92 32.25
CA THR A 249 -8.58 20.92 33.12
C THR A 249 -7.08 20.95 32.86
N GLY A 250 -6.43 22.07 33.13
CA GLY A 250 -4.97 22.19 32.98
C GLY A 250 -4.52 22.49 31.55
N SER A 251 -5.39 23.06 30.72
CA SER A 251 -5.06 23.53 29.38
C SER A 251 -4.43 24.95 29.44
N LEU A 252 -3.81 25.36 28.33
CA LEU A 252 -3.26 26.72 28.18
C LEU A 252 -4.35 27.79 28.40
N SER A 253 -5.54 27.59 27.82
CA SER A 253 -6.68 28.51 28.04
C SER A 253 -7.06 28.60 29.50
N SER A 254 -7.11 27.49 30.23
CA SER A 254 -7.43 27.49 31.66
C SER A 254 -6.38 28.22 32.50
N MET A 255 -5.10 28.12 32.13
CA MET A 255 -4.00 28.86 32.79
C MET A 255 -4.08 30.34 32.47
N ALA A 256 -4.35 30.70 31.21
CA ALA A 256 -4.54 32.08 30.79
C ALA A 256 -5.74 32.76 31.49
N GLU A 257 -6.87 32.03 31.61
CA GLU A 257 -8.05 32.48 32.35
C GLU A 257 -7.72 32.75 33.84
N ALA A 258 -6.98 31.81 34.47
CA ALA A 258 -6.55 31.98 35.85
C ALA A 258 -5.63 33.22 36.02
N LEU A 259 -4.73 33.45 35.06
CA LEU A 259 -3.87 34.64 35.04
C LEU A 259 -4.68 35.93 34.89
N VAL A 260 -5.61 36.01 33.94
CA VAL A 260 -6.51 37.15 33.74
C VAL A 260 -7.34 37.43 35.01
N ALA A 261 -7.93 36.40 35.61
CA ALA A 261 -8.71 36.52 36.85
C ALA A 261 -7.84 37.00 38.00
N GLY A 262 -6.65 36.41 38.19
CA GLY A 262 -5.71 36.80 39.24
C GLY A 262 -5.26 38.27 39.14
N LEU A 263 -4.96 38.74 37.92
CA LEU A 263 -4.58 40.13 37.66
C LEU A 263 -5.73 41.11 37.90
N SER A 264 -6.95 40.73 37.51
CA SER A 264 -8.13 41.55 37.72
C SER A 264 -8.43 41.81 39.19
N VAL A 265 -8.21 40.80 40.05
CA VAL A 265 -8.40 40.93 41.51
C VAL A 265 -7.29 41.74 42.17
N ARG A 266 -6.04 41.55 41.78
CA ARG A 266 -4.86 42.10 42.48
C ARG A 266 -4.60 43.57 42.19
N LYS A 267 -5.01 44.12 41.05
CA LYS A 267 -4.62 45.49 40.60
C LYS A 267 -5.75 46.32 40.02
N GLY A 268 -6.97 46.19 40.54
CA GLY A 268 -8.01 47.20 40.31
C GLY A 268 -8.29 47.55 38.85
N GLY A 269 -8.26 46.56 37.94
CA GLY A 269 -8.74 46.78 36.58
C GLY A 269 -7.72 46.66 35.42
N LEU A 270 -6.55 46.09 35.64
CA LEU A 270 -5.69 45.76 34.49
C LEU A 270 -6.37 44.70 33.64
N LYS A 271 -6.95 45.10 32.52
CA LYS A 271 -7.55 44.16 31.55
C LYS A 271 -6.43 43.60 30.68
N LEU A 272 -5.96 42.42 31.02
CA LEU A 272 -5.12 41.64 30.12
C LEU A 272 -6.03 40.87 29.16
N ASP A 273 -5.74 40.94 27.87
CA ASP A 273 -6.42 40.10 26.88
C ASP A 273 -6.01 38.63 27.03
N GLN A 274 -6.95 37.72 26.74
CA GLN A 274 -6.71 36.31 26.85
C GLN A 274 -5.57 35.85 25.93
N ALA A 275 -5.41 36.45 24.74
CA ALA A 275 -4.32 36.15 23.83
C ALA A 275 -2.95 36.55 24.41
N GLU A 276 -2.86 37.73 25.06
CA GLU A 276 -1.65 38.15 25.75
C GLU A 276 -1.35 37.27 26.97
N ALA A 277 -2.38 36.88 27.74
CA ALA A 277 -2.22 35.93 28.84
C ALA A 277 -1.68 34.57 28.37
N LYS A 278 -2.19 34.03 27.27
CA LYS A 278 -1.66 32.81 26.65
C LYS A 278 -0.19 33.00 26.27
N LYS A 279 0.17 34.10 25.64
CA LYS A 279 1.54 34.39 25.25
C LYS A 279 2.49 34.41 26.45
N ILE A 280 2.06 35.03 27.58
CA ILE A 280 2.82 35.02 28.82
C ILE A 280 3.05 33.58 29.29
N VAL A 281 1.99 32.79 29.42
CA VAL A 281 2.09 31.39 29.88
C VAL A 281 2.94 30.55 28.94
N CYS A 282 2.85 30.74 27.62
CA CYS A 282 3.62 29.98 26.64
C CYS A 282 5.13 30.20 26.72
N THR A 283 5.56 31.38 27.14
CA THR A 283 6.97 31.80 27.09
C THR A 283 7.61 31.98 28.47
N MET A 284 6.95 31.50 29.52
CA MET A 284 7.46 31.63 30.90
C MET A 284 8.80 30.94 31.16
N GLY A 285 9.07 29.84 30.43
CA GLY A 285 10.33 29.12 30.53
C GLY A 285 11.51 29.77 29.80
N ASP A 286 11.26 30.77 28.94
CA ASP A 286 12.29 31.44 28.14
C ASP A 286 13.00 32.52 28.96
N GLU A 287 14.33 32.56 28.96
CA GLU A 287 15.12 33.64 29.56
C GLU A 287 16.14 34.21 28.55
N PRO A 288 16.18 35.54 28.33
CA PRO A 288 15.14 36.52 28.48
C PRO A 288 14.16 36.47 27.29
N GLY A 289 12.91 36.17 27.54
CA GLY A 289 11.91 35.95 26.50
C GLY A 289 10.88 37.07 26.36
N PRO A 290 9.99 37.00 25.34
CA PRO A 290 8.90 37.95 25.13
C PRO A 290 7.92 38.02 26.31
N ALA A 291 7.89 37.01 27.18
CA ALA A 291 7.15 37.05 28.44
C ALA A 291 7.60 38.19 29.36
N LYS A 292 8.90 38.53 29.39
CA LYS A 292 9.43 39.54 30.26
C LYS A 292 8.81 40.93 29.99
N GLU A 293 8.74 41.36 28.73
CA GLU A 293 8.12 42.62 28.35
C GLU A 293 6.61 42.64 28.67
N ALA A 294 5.92 41.52 28.48
CA ALA A 294 4.50 41.40 28.79
C ALA A 294 4.26 41.39 30.32
N ILE A 295 5.10 40.69 31.07
CA ILE A 295 5.08 40.67 32.54
C ILE A 295 5.40 42.07 33.10
N ASP A 296 6.43 42.76 32.59
CA ASP A 296 6.81 44.10 33.01
C ASP A 296 5.67 45.11 32.82
N ARG A 297 4.89 44.99 31.71
CA ARG A 297 3.67 45.79 31.49
C ARG A 297 2.62 45.57 32.58
N THR A 298 2.51 44.35 33.09
CA THR A 298 1.56 44.02 34.17
C THR A 298 2.04 44.44 35.54
N LYS A 299 3.29 44.90 35.69
CA LYS A 299 3.97 45.15 36.96
C LYS A 299 3.91 43.98 37.95
N CYS A 300 3.83 42.77 37.44
CA CYS A 300 3.89 41.51 38.20
C CYS A 300 5.28 40.93 38.12
N THR A 301 5.63 40.15 39.11
CA THR A 301 6.83 39.32 39.08
C THR A 301 6.50 37.98 38.40
N ARG A 302 7.53 37.27 37.94
CA ARG A 302 7.38 35.89 37.44
C ARG A 302 6.72 34.99 38.49
N GLU A 303 7.08 35.15 39.76
CA GLU A 303 6.50 34.39 40.88
C GLU A 303 5.01 34.70 41.07
N ASP A 304 4.58 35.96 40.88
CA ASP A 304 3.17 36.32 40.94
C ASP A 304 2.37 35.58 39.84
N VAL A 305 2.90 35.48 38.62
CA VAL A 305 2.27 34.77 37.53
C VAL A 305 2.18 33.26 37.83
N LEU A 306 3.29 32.67 38.33
CA LEU A 306 3.32 31.27 38.76
C LEU A 306 2.26 30.99 39.82
N ASN A 307 2.14 31.84 40.84
CA ASN A 307 1.15 31.69 41.91
C ASN A 307 -0.31 31.81 41.40
N MET A 308 -0.56 32.58 40.35
CA MET A 308 -1.88 32.67 39.73
C MET A 308 -2.26 31.45 38.95
N ILE A 309 -1.33 30.81 38.26
CA ILE A 309 -1.59 29.59 37.46
C ILE A 309 -1.45 28.30 38.28
N ALA A 310 -0.78 28.31 39.41
CA ALA A 310 -0.54 27.14 40.25
C ALA A 310 -1.81 26.33 40.58
N PRO A 311 -2.97 26.90 40.89
CA PRO A 311 -4.17 26.11 41.17
C PRO A 311 -4.67 25.31 39.98
N VAL A 312 -4.43 25.76 38.75
CA VAL A 312 -4.76 25.05 37.52
C VAL A 312 -3.79 23.88 37.31
N TRP A 313 -2.50 24.12 37.55
CA TRP A 313 -1.43 23.12 37.44
C TRP A 313 -1.57 22.00 38.48
N GLU A 314 -1.90 22.36 39.72
CA GLU A 314 -2.20 21.40 40.79
C GLU A 314 -3.38 20.50 40.48
N ARG A 315 -4.46 21.09 39.91
CA ARG A 315 -5.61 20.28 39.48
C ARG A 315 -5.24 19.31 38.36
N LEU A 316 -4.40 19.74 37.42
CA LEU A 316 -3.87 18.88 36.37
C LEU A 316 -3.08 17.71 36.97
N ALA A 317 -2.15 18.02 37.88
CA ALA A 317 -1.33 17.00 38.56
C ALA A 317 -2.20 15.96 39.28
N ARG A 318 -3.23 16.41 40.04
CA ARG A 318 -4.18 15.51 40.71
C ARG A 318 -4.96 14.64 39.73
N GLN A 319 -5.39 15.18 38.59
CA GLN A 319 -6.10 14.39 37.58
C GLN A 319 -5.19 13.37 36.91
N ILE A 320 -3.93 13.70 36.72
CA ILE A 320 -2.92 12.77 36.22
C ILE A 320 -2.70 11.64 37.25
N ASP A 321 -2.48 11.96 38.52
CA ASP A 321 -2.31 10.97 39.59
C ASP A 321 -3.47 9.99 39.67
N LEU A 322 -4.70 10.49 39.69
CA LEU A 322 -5.91 9.66 39.66
C LEU A 322 -5.97 8.77 38.42
N THR A 323 -5.57 9.31 37.28
CA THR A 323 -5.56 8.58 36.01
C THR A 323 -4.53 7.47 36.03
N LEU A 324 -3.33 7.73 36.51
CA LEU A 324 -2.25 6.74 36.61
C LEU A 324 -2.62 5.61 37.58
N LYS A 325 -3.24 5.92 38.72
CA LYS A 325 -3.75 4.93 39.69
C LYS A 325 -4.85 4.02 39.15
N THR A 326 -5.63 4.50 38.21
CA THR A 326 -6.71 3.75 37.56
C THR A 326 -6.28 3.09 36.23
N SER A 327 -5.02 3.22 35.87
CA SER A 327 -4.50 2.71 34.59
C SER A 327 -4.39 1.18 34.58
N PRO A 328 -4.46 0.53 33.41
CA PRO A 328 -4.38 -0.93 33.29
C PRO A 328 -2.98 -1.51 33.55
N ILE A 329 -2.00 -0.67 33.86
CA ILE A 329 -0.63 -1.12 34.21
C ILE A 329 -0.55 -1.82 35.58
N GLY A 330 -1.66 -1.86 36.34
CA GLY A 330 -1.72 -2.49 37.65
C GLY A 330 -0.85 -1.77 38.69
N ASN A 331 -0.10 -2.53 39.47
CA ASN A 331 0.78 -1.98 40.51
C ASN A 331 2.13 -1.45 40.02
N LYS A 332 2.34 -1.45 38.69
CA LYS A 332 3.56 -0.92 38.12
C LYS A 332 3.55 0.61 38.18
N LYS A 333 4.70 1.22 38.47
CA LYS A 333 4.87 2.68 38.55
C LYS A 333 5.28 3.22 37.20
N VAL A 334 4.73 4.39 36.84
CA VAL A 334 5.25 5.18 35.71
C VAL A 334 6.57 5.82 36.15
N GLU A 335 7.64 5.48 35.48
CA GLU A 335 8.99 5.90 35.85
C GLU A 335 9.32 7.31 35.35
N LYS A 336 8.73 7.68 34.21
CA LYS A 336 8.97 8.97 33.57
C LYS A 336 7.72 9.48 32.84
N ILE A 337 7.54 10.80 32.87
CA ILE A 337 6.53 11.50 32.05
C ILE A 337 7.24 12.45 31.10
N TYR A 338 7.04 12.25 29.81
CA TYR A 338 7.48 13.17 28.77
C TYR A 338 6.42 14.24 28.51
N VAL A 339 6.77 15.51 28.70
CA VAL A 339 5.89 16.63 28.42
C VAL A 339 5.99 17.02 26.95
N LEU A 340 4.86 16.93 26.25
CA LEU A 340 4.68 17.28 24.86
C LEU A 340 3.88 18.57 24.79
N SER A 341 4.54 19.69 24.67
CA SER A 341 3.85 20.97 24.55
C SER A 341 4.76 21.99 23.88
N SER A 342 4.18 22.83 23.05
CA SER A 342 4.86 24.03 22.54
C SER A 342 5.00 25.13 23.60
N ILE A 343 4.47 24.90 24.79
CA ILE A 343 4.57 25.82 25.94
C ILE A 343 5.93 25.61 26.58
N HIS A 344 6.69 26.65 26.72
CA HIS A 344 7.93 26.66 27.50
C HIS A 344 7.58 26.85 28.98
N PHE A 345 7.35 25.72 29.64
CA PHE A 345 7.04 25.72 31.07
C PHE A 345 8.22 26.18 31.91
N ASP A 346 7.90 26.91 32.96
CA ASP A 346 8.85 27.15 34.03
C ASP A 346 9.27 25.85 34.71
N GLN A 347 10.57 25.68 34.97
CA GLN A 347 11.10 24.46 35.56
C GLN A 347 10.46 24.15 36.91
N SER A 348 10.11 25.17 37.70
CA SER A 348 9.45 24.98 38.99
C SER A 348 8.08 24.30 38.89
N LEU A 349 7.33 24.51 37.80
CA LEU A 349 6.06 23.83 37.54
C LEU A 349 6.28 22.36 37.23
N LEU A 350 7.33 22.03 36.47
CA LEU A 350 7.68 20.67 36.14
C LEU A 350 8.16 19.91 37.38
N ASP A 351 9.02 20.55 38.19
CA ASP A 351 9.53 20.01 39.46
C ASP A 351 8.40 19.76 40.46
N TYR A 352 7.47 20.73 40.58
CA TYR A 352 6.27 20.54 41.41
C TYR A 352 5.46 19.32 40.99
N MET A 353 5.19 19.18 39.70
CA MET A 353 4.44 18.00 39.17
C MET A 353 5.22 16.72 39.42
N GLY A 354 6.53 16.71 39.20
CA GLY A 354 7.38 15.58 39.45
C GLY A 354 7.33 15.11 40.91
N ASN A 355 7.40 16.07 41.86
CA ASN A 355 7.29 15.80 43.29
C ASN A 355 5.91 15.28 43.67
N GLN A 356 4.84 15.83 43.10
CA GLN A 356 3.46 15.41 43.40
C GLN A 356 3.15 14.00 42.87
N LEU A 357 3.73 13.63 41.73
CA LEU A 357 3.50 12.34 41.07
C LEU A 357 4.56 11.29 41.45
N ASP A 358 5.58 11.66 42.24
CA ASP A 358 6.75 10.85 42.56
C ASP A 358 7.33 10.22 41.27
N THR A 359 7.47 11.03 40.21
CA THR A 359 7.84 10.56 38.88
C THR A 359 8.73 11.61 38.20
N ARG A 360 9.75 11.18 37.47
CA ARG A 360 10.61 12.08 36.71
C ARG A 360 9.85 12.71 35.54
N ILE A 361 9.91 14.04 35.42
CA ILE A 361 9.30 14.79 34.33
C ILE A 361 10.38 15.36 33.44
N GLU A 362 10.29 15.12 32.15
CA GLU A 362 11.21 15.68 31.16
C GLU A 362 10.43 16.26 29.96
N ILE A 363 10.92 17.36 29.43
CA ILE A 363 10.40 17.89 28.16
C ILE A 363 10.81 16.93 27.05
N PHE A 364 9.85 16.56 26.21
CA PHE A 364 10.06 15.66 25.09
C PHE A 364 10.84 16.36 23.97
N ASP A 365 12.05 15.89 23.70
CA ASP A 365 12.83 16.33 22.53
C ASP A 365 13.17 15.10 21.68
N PRO A 366 12.48 14.91 20.54
CA PRO A 366 12.71 13.75 19.68
C PRO A 366 14.06 13.75 18.97
N PHE A 367 14.82 14.84 19.05
CA PHE A 367 16.12 14.99 18.42
C PHE A 367 17.28 14.92 19.40
N LYS A 368 16.99 14.87 20.70
CA LYS A 368 18.02 14.72 21.75
C LYS A 368 18.81 13.43 21.50
N ASN A 369 20.11 13.51 21.28
CA ASN A 369 21.03 12.38 21.02
C ASN A 369 20.97 11.75 19.62
N ARG A 370 20.35 12.36 18.60
CA ARG A 370 20.43 11.88 17.22
C ARG A 370 21.27 12.81 16.34
N LYS A 371 22.20 12.20 15.59
CA LYS A 371 22.85 12.89 14.46
C LYS A 371 21.86 12.84 13.28
N SER A 372 21.13 13.91 13.02
CA SER A 372 20.31 14.01 11.82
C SER A 372 21.19 14.34 10.62
N VAL A 373 20.80 13.87 9.44
CA VAL A 373 21.47 14.22 8.18
C VAL A 373 21.32 15.70 7.87
N ILE A 374 20.25 16.31 8.39
CA ILE A 374 19.99 17.75 8.29
C ILE A 374 20.51 18.44 9.55
N SER A 375 21.24 19.53 9.38
CA SER A 375 21.78 20.34 10.48
C SER A 375 20.73 20.59 11.57
N GLU A 376 20.90 19.97 12.73
CA GLU A 376 20.03 20.12 13.91
C GLU A 376 19.99 21.55 14.46
N GLN A 377 20.98 22.36 14.09
CA GLN A 377 21.15 23.72 14.56
C GLN A 377 20.08 24.71 14.08
N SER A 378 19.15 24.28 13.21
CA SER A 378 18.13 25.15 12.61
C SER A 378 16.76 25.16 13.30
N LEU A 379 16.49 24.28 14.29
CA LEU A 379 15.23 24.25 15.02
C LEU A 379 15.40 24.68 16.47
N SER A 380 14.54 25.61 16.91
CA SER A 380 14.36 25.92 18.33
C SER A 380 13.78 24.73 19.10
N SER A 381 13.90 24.73 20.42
CA SER A 381 13.32 23.65 21.25
C SER A 381 11.80 23.56 21.07
N SER A 382 11.10 24.67 20.95
CA SER A 382 9.66 24.70 20.68
C SER A 382 9.28 24.09 19.32
N GLU A 383 10.05 24.40 18.28
CA GLU A 383 9.82 23.83 16.95
C GLU A 383 10.04 22.32 16.92
N ARG A 384 11.04 21.80 17.65
CA ARG A 384 11.29 20.34 17.76
C ARG A 384 10.10 19.61 18.41
N ILE A 385 9.53 20.20 19.44
CA ILE A 385 8.33 19.66 20.09
C ILE A 385 7.13 19.76 19.14
N LEU A 386 6.95 20.89 18.46
CA LEU A 386 5.83 21.14 17.55
C LEU A 386 5.78 20.16 16.39
N ILE A 387 6.93 19.75 15.84
CA ILE A 387 6.98 18.77 14.74
C ILE A 387 6.91 17.31 15.19
N SER A 388 6.92 17.02 16.51
CA SER A 388 6.94 15.66 17.03
C SER A 388 5.76 14.80 16.56
N PRO A 389 4.50 15.29 16.50
CA PRO A 389 3.42 14.51 15.92
C PRO A 389 3.63 14.18 14.43
N ALA A 390 4.07 15.16 13.64
CA ALA A 390 4.36 14.96 12.22
C ALA A 390 5.52 13.97 12.01
N LEU A 391 6.54 14.00 12.88
CA LEU A 391 7.60 12.99 12.89
C LEU A 391 7.04 11.60 13.18
N GLY A 392 6.18 11.47 14.19
CA GLY A 392 5.53 10.19 14.51
C GLY A 392 4.66 9.65 13.35
N PHE A 393 4.01 10.53 12.59
CA PHE A 393 3.30 10.15 11.36
C PHE A 393 4.29 9.75 10.25
N ALA A 394 5.41 10.44 10.10
CA ALA A 394 6.44 10.09 9.14
C ALA A 394 7.19 8.77 9.48
N LEU A 395 7.09 8.32 10.72
CA LEU A 395 7.61 7.03 11.20
C LEU A 395 6.56 5.92 11.16
N SER A 396 5.37 6.19 10.63
CA SER A 396 4.27 5.21 10.56
C SER A 396 4.48 4.19 9.46
N ASP A 397 4.07 2.95 9.76
CA ASP A 397 4.04 1.84 8.81
C ASP A 397 2.83 0.95 9.09
N ASN A 398 2.19 0.42 8.04
CA ASN A 398 1.01 -0.43 8.15
C ASN A 398 1.26 -1.76 8.91
N SER A 399 2.51 -2.14 9.13
CA SER A 399 2.84 -3.36 9.87
C SER A 399 2.68 -3.21 11.39
N TYR A 400 2.80 -1.97 11.92
CA TYR A 400 2.77 -1.72 13.36
C TYR A 400 1.97 -0.48 13.79
N THR A 401 1.56 0.38 12.85
CA THR A 401 0.76 1.57 13.19
C THR A 401 -0.72 1.28 13.00
N PRO A 402 -1.56 1.52 14.03
CA PRO A 402 -3.01 1.51 13.84
C PRO A 402 -3.45 2.53 12.80
N ASN A 403 -4.18 2.08 11.79
CA ASN A 403 -4.53 2.88 10.62
C ASN A 403 -6.02 2.79 10.31
N ALA A 404 -6.71 3.92 10.28
CA ALA A 404 -8.16 3.98 10.10
C ALA A 404 -8.62 3.66 8.66
N ILE A 405 -7.73 3.75 7.67
CA ILE A 405 -8.02 3.40 6.26
C ILE A 405 -7.37 2.06 5.83
N PHE A 406 -6.70 1.39 6.74
CA PHE A 406 -6.09 0.07 6.49
C PHE A 406 -6.29 -0.79 7.73
N THR A 407 -7.53 -1.21 7.93
CA THR A 407 -7.98 -1.97 9.11
C THR A 407 -7.65 -3.45 9.01
N PHE A 408 -8.09 -4.22 9.96
CA PHE A 408 -7.85 -5.67 10.00
C PHE A 408 -8.32 -6.39 8.73
N GLU A 409 -9.44 -5.99 8.12
CA GLU A 409 -9.97 -6.65 6.93
C GLU A 409 -9.08 -6.40 5.71
N GLU A 410 -8.67 -5.15 5.49
CA GLU A 410 -7.75 -4.79 4.43
C GLU A 410 -6.38 -5.45 4.64
N LYS A 411 -5.86 -5.47 5.88
CA LYS A 411 -4.62 -6.19 6.23
C LYS A 411 -4.70 -7.67 5.87
N ARG A 412 -5.82 -8.30 6.18
CA ARG A 412 -6.06 -9.72 5.86
C ARG A 412 -6.13 -9.98 4.36
N GLN A 413 -6.79 -9.10 3.61
CA GLN A 413 -6.88 -9.17 2.15
C GLN A 413 -5.50 -8.95 1.52
N ASP A 414 -4.72 -7.99 1.99
CA ASP A 414 -3.36 -7.70 1.52
C ASP A 414 -2.43 -8.92 1.74
N ILE A 415 -2.49 -9.54 2.93
CA ILE A 415 -1.72 -10.75 3.23
C ILE A 415 -2.12 -11.90 2.29
N LYS A 416 -3.42 -12.09 2.02
CA LYS A 416 -3.89 -13.11 1.08
C LYS A 416 -3.42 -12.81 -0.35
N SER A 417 -3.54 -11.56 -0.77
CA SER A 417 -3.10 -11.10 -2.09
C SER A 417 -1.59 -11.31 -2.28
N LYS A 418 -0.77 -10.89 -1.32
CA LYS A 418 0.69 -11.10 -1.34
C LYS A 418 1.05 -12.58 -1.39
N ARG A 419 0.32 -13.43 -0.65
CA ARG A 419 0.52 -14.89 -0.69
C ARG A 419 0.16 -15.46 -2.06
N ASN A 420 -0.98 -15.07 -2.62
CA ASN A 420 -1.41 -15.52 -3.94
C ASN A 420 -0.44 -15.05 -5.03
N ASN A 421 0.01 -13.80 -4.98
CA ASN A 421 1.02 -13.28 -5.90
C ASN A 421 2.35 -14.04 -5.79
N LYS A 422 2.76 -14.40 -4.58
CA LYS A 422 3.94 -15.26 -4.37
C LYS A 422 3.78 -16.65 -4.98
N ILE A 423 2.60 -17.25 -4.83
CA ILE A 423 2.28 -18.56 -5.44
C ILE A 423 2.29 -18.46 -6.96
N ILE A 424 1.65 -17.42 -7.53
CA ILE A 424 1.63 -17.16 -8.98
C ILE A 424 3.06 -16.96 -9.51
N PHE A 425 3.88 -16.18 -8.80
CA PHE A 425 5.27 -15.95 -9.16
C PHE A 425 6.11 -17.22 -9.12
N MET A 426 5.93 -18.07 -8.10
CA MET A 426 6.60 -19.37 -8.00
C MET A 426 6.16 -20.32 -9.11
N ALA A 427 4.86 -20.33 -9.44
CA ALA A 427 4.34 -21.11 -10.57
C ALA A 427 4.91 -20.64 -11.92
N PHE A 428 5.01 -19.34 -12.11
CA PHE A 428 5.66 -18.74 -13.29
C PHE A 428 7.14 -19.14 -13.40
N LEU A 429 7.88 -19.07 -12.29
CA LEU A 429 9.29 -19.52 -12.24
C LEU A 429 9.42 -21.01 -12.57
N ALA A 430 8.53 -21.85 -12.04
CA ALA A 430 8.52 -23.27 -12.34
C ALA A 430 8.24 -23.53 -13.83
N ALA A 431 7.26 -22.85 -14.42
CA ALA A 431 6.98 -22.92 -15.85
C ALA A 431 8.18 -22.46 -16.71
N LEU A 432 8.83 -21.38 -16.31
CA LEU A 432 10.04 -20.87 -16.97
C LEU A 432 11.19 -21.89 -16.92
N MET A 433 11.38 -22.56 -15.78
CA MET A 433 12.38 -23.63 -15.62
C MET A 433 12.07 -24.84 -16.53
N VAL A 434 10.79 -25.23 -16.65
CA VAL A 434 10.37 -26.28 -17.57
C VAL A 434 10.64 -25.87 -19.03
N CYS A 435 10.32 -24.63 -19.42
CA CYS A 435 10.63 -24.12 -20.77
C CYS A 435 12.13 -24.12 -21.06
N ILE A 436 12.96 -23.68 -20.12
CA ILE A 436 14.42 -23.70 -20.26
C ILE A 436 14.91 -25.16 -20.36
N GLY A 437 14.40 -26.06 -19.53
CA GLY A 437 14.73 -27.48 -19.57
C GLY A 437 14.39 -28.15 -20.93
N THR A 438 13.22 -27.81 -21.48
CA THR A 438 12.82 -28.31 -22.82
C THR A 438 13.70 -27.76 -23.94
N LEU A 439 14.10 -26.49 -23.87
CA LEU A 439 15.04 -25.88 -24.81
C LEU A 439 16.42 -26.54 -24.74
N PHE A 440 16.94 -26.81 -23.56
CA PHE A 440 18.20 -27.53 -23.37
C PHE A 440 18.11 -28.97 -23.89
N TYR A 441 16.99 -29.66 -23.61
CA TYR A 441 16.76 -31.01 -24.11
C TYR A 441 16.68 -31.04 -25.64
N GLN A 442 15.95 -30.12 -26.26
CA GLN A 442 15.89 -29.98 -27.71
C GLN A 442 17.25 -29.62 -28.33
N GLY A 443 17.99 -28.69 -27.70
CA GLY A 443 19.33 -28.35 -28.14
C GLY A 443 20.31 -29.52 -28.10
N SER A 444 20.23 -30.34 -27.05
CA SER A 444 21.01 -31.59 -26.93
C SER A 444 20.65 -32.60 -28.03
N LYS A 445 19.34 -32.85 -28.26
CA LYS A 445 18.88 -33.70 -29.36
C LYS A 445 19.30 -33.18 -30.74
N PHE A 446 19.19 -31.88 -30.96
CA PHE A 446 19.60 -31.25 -32.21
C PHE A 446 21.11 -31.42 -32.47
N SER A 447 21.92 -31.27 -31.42
CA SER A 447 23.37 -31.53 -31.49
C SER A 447 23.69 -32.99 -31.83
N THR A 448 22.95 -33.94 -31.25
CA THR A 448 23.12 -35.39 -31.53
C THR A 448 22.67 -35.75 -32.96
N LEU A 449 21.53 -35.21 -33.39
CA LEU A 449 21.05 -35.38 -34.78
C LEU A 449 22.00 -34.78 -35.80
N LYS A 450 22.59 -33.61 -35.50
CA LYS A 450 23.60 -32.96 -36.37
C LYS A 450 24.88 -33.83 -36.49
N LYS A 451 25.32 -34.43 -35.38
CA LYS A 451 26.47 -35.36 -35.39
C LYS A 451 26.15 -36.61 -36.20
N ASN A 452 24.95 -37.17 -36.05
CA ASN A 452 24.53 -38.35 -36.82
C ASN A 452 24.38 -38.04 -38.33
N ASN A 453 23.81 -36.89 -38.68
CA ASN A 453 23.74 -36.44 -40.08
C ASN A 453 25.14 -36.24 -40.70
N LEU A 454 26.08 -35.64 -39.97
CA LEU A 454 27.47 -35.49 -40.43
C LEU A 454 28.18 -36.85 -40.59
N ALA A 455 27.85 -37.85 -39.75
CA ALA A 455 28.38 -39.20 -39.87
C ALA A 455 27.77 -39.92 -41.08
N LEU A 456 26.44 -39.80 -41.30
CA LEU A 456 25.77 -40.30 -42.49
C LEU A 456 26.24 -39.64 -43.80
N GLU A 457 26.48 -38.33 -43.80
CA GLU A 457 27.05 -37.63 -44.95
C GLU A 457 28.46 -38.13 -45.28
N LYS A 458 29.28 -38.44 -44.26
CA LYS A 458 30.59 -39.04 -44.44
C LYS A 458 30.51 -40.47 -44.99
N GLU A 459 29.53 -41.30 -44.53
CA GLU A 459 29.30 -42.63 -45.08
C GLU A 459 28.78 -42.57 -46.52
N LEU A 460 27.86 -41.65 -46.84
CA LEU A 460 27.39 -41.39 -48.19
C LEU A 460 28.51 -40.95 -49.14
N ALA A 461 29.48 -40.14 -48.65
CA ALA A 461 30.62 -39.74 -49.43
C ALA A 461 31.62 -40.86 -49.73
N LEU A 462 31.58 -41.97 -48.94
CA LEU A 462 32.36 -43.18 -49.20
C LEU A 462 31.73 -44.09 -50.25
N PHE A 463 30.43 -43.96 -50.49
CA PHE A 463 29.75 -44.64 -51.58
C PHE A 463 29.82 -43.80 -52.83
N SER A 464 30.79 -44.07 -53.65
CA SER A 464 31.04 -43.45 -54.95
C SER A 464 29.79 -43.50 -55.85
N PRO A 465 29.48 -42.49 -56.67
CA PRO A 465 28.17 -42.27 -57.25
C PRO A 465 27.88 -43.19 -58.41
N MET A 466 27.22 -44.31 -58.12
CA MET A 466 26.54 -45.11 -59.12
C MET A 466 25.02 -45.08 -59.06
N VAL A 467 24.50 -43.96 -58.59
CA VAL A 467 23.05 -43.75 -58.71
C VAL A 467 22.81 -42.85 -59.88
N SER A 468 22.28 -43.37 -60.95
CA SER A 468 21.97 -42.61 -62.17
C SER A 468 20.92 -41.53 -61.83
N GLN A 469 21.01 -40.38 -62.50
CA GLN A 469 20.04 -39.28 -62.37
C GLN A 469 18.58 -39.75 -62.59
N GLU A 470 18.38 -40.81 -63.35
CA GLU A 470 17.11 -41.47 -63.59
C GLU A 470 16.53 -42.14 -62.34
N THR A 471 17.35 -42.80 -61.53
CA THR A 471 16.91 -43.50 -60.31
C THR A 471 16.49 -42.51 -59.23
N ILE A 472 17.15 -41.34 -59.15
CA ILE A 472 16.76 -40.24 -58.26
C ILE A 472 15.43 -39.64 -58.70
N LEU A 473 15.21 -39.41 -59.97
CA LEU A 473 13.95 -38.90 -60.51
C LEU A 473 12.80 -39.90 -60.31
N GLN A 474 13.03 -41.18 -60.42
CA GLN A 474 12.01 -42.21 -60.15
C GLN A 474 11.58 -42.20 -58.64
N GLU A 475 12.54 -42.09 -57.73
CA GLU A 475 12.25 -42.09 -56.29
C GLU A 475 11.58 -40.78 -55.86
N VAL A 476 11.96 -39.63 -56.43
CA VAL A 476 11.28 -38.32 -56.22
C VAL A 476 9.83 -38.39 -56.72
N ASN A 477 9.59 -39.00 -57.88
CA ASN A 477 8.23 -39.16 -58.39
C ASN A 477 7.39 -40.14 -57.54
N ARG A 478 8.00 -41.19 -57.01
CA ARG A 478 7.34 -42.12 -56.09
C ARG A 478 6.93 -41.44 -54.79
N ILE A 479 7.81 -40.61 -54.19
CA ILE A 479 7.52 -39.85 -52.98
C ILE A 479 6.43 -38.82 -53.24
N LYS A 480 6.41 -38.12 -54.40
CA LYS A 480 5.35 -37.21 -54.78
C LYS A 480 3.99 -37.92 -54.89
N LEU A 481 3.95 -39.07 -55.53
CA LEU A 481 2.73 -39.89 -55.66
C LEU A 481 2.21 -40.34 -54.29
N GLN A 482 3.10 -40.76 -53.41
CA GLN A 482 2.73 -41.15 -52.03
C GLN A 482 2.17 -39.93 -51.24
N ARG A 483 2.79 -38.77 -51.36
CA ARG A 483 2.33 -37.55 -50.75
C ARG A 483 0.97 -37.09 -51.25
N ASP A 484 0.75 -37.20 -52.53
CA ASP A 484 -0.52 -36.83 -53.15
C ASP A 484 -1.65 -37.83 -52.78
N ALA A 485 -1.31 -39.12 -52.67
CA ALA A 485 -2.24 -40.13 -52.16
C ALA A 485 -2.63 -39.88 -50.69
N VAL A 486 -1.66 -39.58 -49.81
CA VAL A 486 -1.92 -39.22 -48.41
C VAL A 486 -2.81 -37.96 -48.32
N ARG A 487 -2.56 -36.99 -49.18
CA ARG A 487 -3.36 -35.75 -49.23
C ARG A 487 -4.80 -36.02 -49.70
N GLN A 488 -4.98 -36.89 -50.67
CA GLN A 488 -6.33 -37.32 -51.10
C GLN A 488 -7.08 -38.10 -50.01
N TYR A 489 -6.37 -39.00 -49.30
CA TYR A 489 -6.94 -39.72 -48.15
C TYR A 489 -7.33 -38.76 -47.03
N ALA A 490 -6.48 -37.78 -46.68
CA ALA A 490 -6.79 -36.76 -45.67
C ALA A 490 -8.03 -35.95 -46.06
N GLN A 491 -8.13 -35.53 -47.31
CA GLN A 491 -9.32 -34.83 -47.81
C GLN A 491 -10.60 -35.67 -47.79
N LYS A 492 -10.48 -36.96 -48.11
CA LYS A 492 -11.63 -37.89 -48.12
C LYS A 492 -12.23 -38.09 -46.71
N TYR A 493 -11.39 -38.09 -45.69
CA TYR A 493 -11.83 -38.34 -44.32
C TYR A 493 -12.05 -37.03 -43.52
N LEU A 494 -11.75 -35.87 -44.10
CA LEU A 494 -11.92 -34.56 -43.43
C LEU A 494 -13.37 -34.39 -42.93
N GLY A 495 -14.36 -34.80 -43.72
CA GLY A 495 -15.76 -34.72 -43.31
C GLY A 495 -16.08 -35.56 -42.06
N VAL A 496 -15.50 -36.73 -41.95
CA VAL A 496 -15.68 -37.63 -40.79
C VAL A 496 -14.99 -37.05 -39.57
N ALA A 497 -13.77 -36.51 -39.73
CA ALA A 497 -13.03 -35.86 -38.65
C ALA A 497 -13.79 -34.64 -38.12
N VAL A 498 -14.34 -33.80 -39.00
CA VAL A 498 -15.14 -32.65 -38.60
C VAL A 498 -16.41 -33.04 -37.85
N ILE A 499 -17.10 -34.11 -38.29
CA ILE A 499 -18.31 -34.61 -37.59
C ILE A 499 -17.94 -35.16 -36.21
N GLY A 500 -16.84 -35.92 -36.10
CA GLY A 500 -16.34 -36.42 -34.82
C GLY A 500 -16.04 -35.28 -33.84
N GLU A 501 -15.27 -34.29 -34.27
CA GLU A 501 -14.89 -33.16 -33.45
C GLU A 501 -16.10 -32.34 -33.00
N ILE A 502 -17.07 -32.12 -33.89
CA ILE A 502 -18.31 -31.44 -33.52
C ILE A 502 -19.11 -32.24 -32.51
N SER A 503 -19.17 -33.58 -32.67
CA SER A 503 -19.85 -34.46 -31.73
C SER A 503 -19.24 -34.36 -30.34
N ASP A 504 -17.91 -34.33 -30.23
CA ASP A 504 -17.18 -34.27 -28.96
C ASP A 504 -17.22 -32.88 -28.31
N THR A 505 -17.28 -31.84 -29.11
CA THR A 505 -17.29 -30.46 -28.60
C THR A 505 -18.69 -29.94 -28.27
N THR A 506 -19.77 -30.57 -28.80
CA THR A 506 -21.15 -30.11 -28.62
C THR A 506 -21.69 -30.50 -27.24
N PRO A 507 -22.06 -29.52 -26.37
CA PRO A 507 -22.61 -29.81 -25.06
C PRO A 507 -24.03 -30.41 -25.13
N GLU A 508 -24.46 -31.09 -24.07
CA GLU A 508 -25.76 -31.76 -23.99
C GLU A 508 -26.98 -30.84 -24.15
N ASN A 509 -26.82 -29.55 -23.80
CA ASN A 509 -27.85 -28.52 -23.91
C ASN A 509 -27.91 -27.86 -25.30
N VAL A 510 -27.05 -28.28 -26.24
CA VAL A 510 -27.02 -27.82 -27.64
C VAL A 510 -27.57 -28.89 -28.55
N ARG A 511 -28.51 -28.55 -29.42
CA ARG A 511 -29.02 -29.41 -30.47
C ARG A 511 -28.70 -28.80 -31.82
N LEU A 512 -27.90 -29.52 -32.58
CA LEU A 512 -27.58 -29.13 -33.97
C LEU A 512 -28.74 -29.51 -34.88
N ILE A 513 -29.16 -28.58 -35.72
CA ILE A 513 -30.25 -28.78 -36.69
C ILE A 513 -29.67 -29.05 -38.07
N ASN A 514 -28.64 -28.32 -38.44
CA ASN A 514 -28.08 -28.37 -39.76
C ASN A 514 -26.54 -28.22 -39.70
N LEU A 515 -25.84 -29.02 -40.49
CA LEU A 515 -24.40 -28.97 -40.64
C LEU A 515 -24.07 -28.99 -42.13
N ARG A 516 -23.43 -27.92 -42.59
CA ARG A 516 -22.98 -27.83 -43.99
C ARG A 516 -21.50 -27.61 -44.07
N LEU A 517 -20.81 -28.58 -44.63
CA LEU A 517 -19.38 -28.53 -44.95
C LEU A 517 -19.25 -28.10 -46.43
N ARG A 518 -18.64 -26.93 -46.66
CA ARG A 518 -18.23 -26.53 -48.00
C ARG A 518 -16.77 -26.91 -48.18
N GLN A 519 -16.51 -27.86 -49.04
CA GLN A 519 -15.18 -28.19 -49.50
C GLN A 519 -14.86 -27.38 -50.75
N ALA A 520 -13.71 -26.74 -50.78
CA ALA A 520 -13.19 -26.15 -52.00
C ALA A 520 -12.88 -27.29 -52.99
N ALA A 521 -13.59 -27.29 -54.11
CA ALA A 521 -13.35 -28.29 -55.17
C ALA A 521 -11.92 -28.10 -55.70
N GLY A 522 -11.12 -29.14 -55.60
CA GLY A 522 -9.71 -29.14 -56.01
C GLY A 522 -9.58 -29.07 -57.55
N SER A 523 -9.83 -27.93 -58.13
CA SER A 523 -9.37 -27.61 -59.50
C SER A 523 -8.20 -26.64 -59.41
N PRO A 524 -7.15 -26.82 -60.21
CA PRO A 524 -6.01 -25.89 -60.22
C PRO A 524 -6.51 -24.51 -60.67
N ALA A 525 -6.55 -23.58 -59.78
CA ALA A 525 -7.00 -22.23 -60.06
C ALA A 525 -6.04 -21.49 -60.99
N ALA A 526 -6.57 -20.97 -62.09
CA ALA A 526 -5.94 -19.94 -62.90
C ALA A 526 -5.71 -18.69 -62.02
N ALA A 527 -4.53 -18.10 -62.16
CA ALA A 527 -4.10 -16.95 -61.36
C ALA A 527 -5.13 -15.81 -61.40
N GLY A 528 -5.74 -15.49 -60.23
CA GLY A 528 -6.57 -14.30 -60.07
C GLY A 528 -7.89 -14.44 -59.31
N GLN A 529 -8.32 -15.67 -58.90
CA GLN A 529 -9.54 -15.83 -58.10
C GLN A 529 -9.24 -16.06 -56.61
N LYS A 530 -9.99 -15.39 -55.75
CA LYS A 530 -9.95 -15.54 -54.27
C LYS A 530 -10.09 -17.03 -53.93
N THR A 531 -9.13 -17.57 -53.26
CA THR A 531 -9.15 -18.92 -52.69
C THR A 531 -10.38 -19.06 -51.80
N GLU A 532 -11.36 -19.85 -52.24
CA GLU A 532 -12.43 -20.34 -51.37
C GLU A 532 -11.83 -21.24 -50.32
N HIS A 533 -11.90 -20.85 -49.08
CA HIS A 533 -11.43 -21.66 -47.95
C HIS A 533 -12.51 -22.68 -47.59
N ASN A 534 -12.07 -23.86 -47.18
CA ASN A 534 -12.95 -24.86 -46.57
C ASN A 534 -13.71 -24.23 -45.41
N GLY A 535 -14.99 -24.22 -45.45
CA GLY A 535 -15.85 -23.58 -44.45
C GLY A 535 -16.91 -24.55 -43.93
N LEU A 536 -17.20 -24.42 -42.68
CA LEU A 536 -18.25 -25.12 -41.97
C LEU A 536 -19.34 -24.13 -41.55
N VAL A 537 -20.60 -24.49 -41.77
CA VAL A 537 -21.74 -23.75 -41.23
C VAL A 537 -22.53 -24.68 -40.32
N LEU A 538 -22.69 -24.25 -39.06
CA LEU A 538 -23.40 -24.97 -38.00
C LEU A 538 -24.65 -24.19 -37.64
N GLU A 539 -25.78 -24.84 -37.67
CA GLU A 539 -27.07 -24.25 -37.24
C GLU A 539 -27.63 -25.11 -36.11
N GLY A 540 -28.05 -24.50 -35.03
CA GLY A 540 -28.56 -25.23 -33.89
C GLY A 540 -29.37 -24.36 -32.92
N ILE A 541 -29.83 -25.02 -31.87
CA ILE A 541 -30.59 -24.41 -30.79
C ILE A 541 -29.98 -24.78 -29.44
N ILE A 542 -30.01 -23.83 -28.50
CA ILE A 542 -29.55 -24.00 -27.14
C ILE A 542 -30.73 -23.96 -26.18
N PHE A 543 -30.77 -24.94 -25.30
CA PHE A 543 -31.78 -25.07 -24.27
C PHE A 543 -31.17 -24.77 -22.90
N ASN A 544 -31.63 -23.70 -22.26
CA ASN A 544 -31.31 -23.43 -20.86
C ASN A 544 -32.30 -22.41 -20.28
N LYS A 545 -32.08 -21.96 -19.03
CA LYS A 545 -32.81 -20.84 -18.46
C LYS A 545 -32.46 -19.55 -19.22
N LYS A 546 -33.42 -18.66 -19.40
CA LYS A 546 -33.30 -17.44 -20.23
C LYS A 546 -32.03 -16.63 -19.96
N ASP A 547 -31.64 -16.51 -18.68
CA ASP A 547 -30.49 -15.72 -18.24
C ASP A 547 -29.14 -16.39 -18.55
N MET A 548 -29.11 -17.69 -18.90
CA MET A 548 -27.91 -18.48 -19.15
C MET A 548 -27.68 -18.76 -20.65
N LEU A 549 -28.67 -18.53 -21.50
CA LEU A 549 -28.63 -18.90 -22.91
C LEU A 549 -27.48 -18.25 -23.69
N GLU A 550 -27.21 -16.97 -23.45
CA GLU A 550 -26.10 -16.26 -24.12
C GLU A 550 -24.73 -16.69 -23.61
N SER A 551 -24.62 -17.00 -22.32
CA SER A 551 -23.40 -17.53 -21.72
C SER A 551 -23.05 -18.89 -22.33
N ASP A 552 -24.03 -19.77 -22.50
CA ASP A 552 -23.86 -21.09 -23.09
C ASP A 552 -23.44 -21.03 -24.56
N LEU A 553 -24.03 -20.11 -25.32
CA LEU A 553 -23.61 -19.89 -26.70
C LEU A 553 -22.14 -19.45 -26.77
N THR A 554 -21.76 -18.51 -25.91
CA THR A 554 -20.37 -18.04 -25.85
C THR A 554 -19.40 -19.15 -25.47
N GLN A 555 -19.77 -19.97 -24.49
CA GLN A 555 -18.97 -21.12 -24.07
C GLN A 555 -18.83 -22.18 -25.17
N TYR A 556 -19.89 -22.41 -25.94
CA TYR A 556 -19.87 -23.32 -27.07
C TYR A 556 -18.95 -22.80 -28.19
N ILE A 557 -19.01 -21.50 -28.50
CA ILE A 557 -18.12 -20.87 -29.48
C ILE A 557 -16.65 -21.03 -29.05
N LEU A 558 -16.35 -20.74 -27.78
CA LEU A 558 -14.99 -20.91 -27.24
C LEU A 558 -14.49 -22.34 -27.30
N LYS A 559 -15.37 -23.33 -27.07
CA LYS A 559 -15.01 -24.75 -27.23
C LYS A 559 -14.67 -25.10 -28.67
N LEU A 560 -15.44 -24.59 -29.64
CA LEU A 560 -15.16 -24.77 -31.06
C LEU A 560 -13.86 -24.09 -31.49
N GLU A 561 -13.59 -22.87 -30.98
CA GLU A 561 -12.34 -22.14 -31.30
C GLU A 561 -11.09 -22.80 -30.72
N ASN A 562 -11.23 -23.54 -29.62
CA ASN A 562 -10.13 -24.28 -29.01
C ASN A 562 -9.83 -25.61 -29.71
N SER A 563 -10.66 -26.05 -30.66
CA SER A 563 -10.42 -27.23 -31.44
C SER A 563 -9.31 -27.02 -32.49
N PRO A 564 -8.39 -27.97 -32.65
CA PRO A 564 -7.34 -27.88 -33.66
C PRO A 564 -7.85 -27.90 -35.10
N LEU A 565 -9.10 -28.28 -35.33
CA LEU A 565 -9.70 -28.34 -36.66
C LEU A 565 -10.32 -27.01 -37.12
N PHE A 566 -10.59 -26.06 -36.19
CA PHE A 566 -11.26 -24.82 -36.52
C PHE A 566 -10.39 -23.59 -36.18
N ASN A 567 -10.15 -22.73 -37.16
CA ASN A 567 -9.26 -21.58 -36.97
C ASN A 567 -10.01 -20.30 -36.54
N THR A 568 -11.24 -20.13 -36.95
CA THR A 568 -12.03 -18.92 -36.65
C THR A 568 -13.49 -19.29 -36.66
N VAL A 569 -14.17 -19.05 -35.55
CA VAL A 569 -15.61 -19.24 -35.42
C VAL A 569 -16.30 -17.87 -35.36
N SER A 570 -17.30 -17.66 -36.18
CA SER A 570 -18.05 -16.41 -36.19
C SER A 570 -19.54 -16.67 -36.18
N VAL A 571 -20.27 -15.83 -35.45
CA VAL A 571 -21.73 -15.87 -35.38
C VAL A 571 -22.28 -15.17 -36.60
N GLN A 572 -23.02 -15.89 -37.44
CA GLN A 572 -23.72 -15.30 -38.59
C GLN A 572 -25.12 -14.81 -38.23
N ASN A 573 -25.81 -15.55 -37.37
CA ASN A 573 -27.12 -15.17 -36.88
C ASN A 573 -27.35 -15.73 -35.46
N LYS A 574 -28.04 -14.98 -34.62
CA LYS A 574 -28.55 -15.46 -33.32
C LYS A 574 -29.91 -14.80 -33.05
N ASN A 575 -30.93 -15.60 -32.76
CA ASN A 575 -32.25 -15.12 -32.39
C ASN A 575 -32.82 -15.97 -31.25
N ILE A 576 -33.54 -15.33 -30.36
CA ILE A 576 -34.31 -16.05 -29.34
C ILE A 576 -35.64 -16.42 -29.99
N VAL A 577 -35.96 -17.70 -30.02
CA VAL A 577 -37.19 -18.25 -30.53
C VAL A 577 -37.90 -19.07 -29.48
N ASN A 578 -39.21 -19.12 -29.52
CA ASN A 578 -39.98 -19.97 -28.64
C ASN A 578 -40.13 -21.35 -29.25
N PHE A 579 -39.53 -22.34 -28.65
CA PHE A 579 -39.60 -23.72 -29.09
C PHE A 579 -40.14 -24.59 -27.94
N ASP A 580 -41.26 -25.25 -28.17
CA ASP A 580 -41.97 -26.10 -27.21
C ASP A 580 -42.24 -25.37 -25.86
N LYS A 581 -42.76 -24.14 -25.90
CA LYS A 581 -43.07 -23.27 -24.76
C LYS A 581 -41.86 -22.85 -23.93
N LYS A 582 -40.65 -22.97 -24.45
CA LYS A 582 -39.40 -22.52 -23.81
C LYS A 582 -38.67 -21.55 -24.73
N ASP A 583 -38.11 -20.52 -24.17
CA ASP A 583 -37.22 -19.63 -24.90
C ASP A 583 -35.88 -20.34 -25.14
N VAL A 584 -35.45 -20.44 -26.40
CA VAL A 584 -34.19 -21.05 -26.82
C VAL A 584 -33.46 -20.08 -27.74
N ILE A 585 -32.13 -20.14 -27.76
CA ILE A 585 -31.37 -19.41 -28.77
C ILE A 585 -31.21 -20.29 -30.01
N HIS A 586 -31.74 -19.82 -31.13
CA HIS A 586 -31.40 -20.33 -32.45
C HIS A 586 -30.17 -19.58 -32.96
N PHE A 587 -29.12 -20.31 -33.32
CA PHE A 587 -27.85 -19.76 -33.77
C PHE A 587 -27.41 -20.35 -35.13
N VAL A 588 -26.67 -19.53 -35.86
CA VAL A 588 -25.93 -19.94 -37.05
C VAL A 588 -24.47 -19.49 -36.87
N LEU A 589 -23.58 -20.44 -36.81
CA LEU A 589 -22.14 -20.21 -36.70
C LEU A 589 -21.47 -20.56 -38.03
N SER A 590 -20.42 -19.84 -38.38
CA SER A 590 -19.52 -20.24 -39.44
C SER A 590 -18.10 -20.40 -38.92
N ALA A 591 -17.44 -21.51 -39.25
CA ALA A 591 -16.08 -21.77 -38.89
C ALA A 591 -15.22 -22.02 -40.13
N LYS A 592 -13.98 -21.54 -40.10
CA LYS A 592 -12.97 -21.90 -41.13
C LYS A 592 -12.19 -23.10 -40.64
N LEU A 593 -12.00 -24.08 -41.52
CA LEU A 593 -11.19 -25.24 -41.21
C LEU A 593 -9.70 -24.88 -41.30
N GLY A 594 -8.92 -25.37 -40.34
CA GLY A 594 -7.46 -25.31 -40.37
C GLY A 594 -6.93 -26.05 -41.62
N SER A 595 -5.92 -25.43 -42.26
CA SER A 595 -5.27 -25.98 -43.46
C SER A 595 -4.27 -27.10 -43.09
#